data_d090b84a12a96c9df0d2d965aec00042
#
_entry.id   d090b84a12a96c9df0d2d965aec00042
#
_cell.length_a   1.000
_cell.length_b   1.000
_cell.length_c   1.000
_cell.angle_alpha   90.00
_cell.angle_beta   90.00
_cell.angle_gamma   90.00
#
_symmetry.space_group_name_H-M   'P 1'
#
loop_
_entity.id
_entity.type
_entity.pdbx_description
1 polymer ?
#
loop_
_entity_poly.entity_id
_entity_poly.type
_entity_poly.pdbx_seq_one_letter_code
_entity_poly.pdbx_strand_id
1 'polypeptide(L)'
;MSSRFPQWVTIPRIAALTIILFVVLLLLLTRLMVPPEFDFLAGPEDSTFYKDAVRFKEILERDGVRLNVIETRGSLENIRMLAEAERPTAAFVDAAGAIDVVEREPALESQEDPEEVETLLDGLTTLGAIYLQPIWVFTRTGSELSGVEELHNARLGVGPEGSTSRVIAELLRGNISDDVNIELVSIAGADEVVEPQDILDALLGDEVQAVVTSGQPQNLLVDHLL
;
A
#
# COMPACT_ATOMS: atom_id res chain seq x y z
N MET A 1 41.67 -64.37 -2.96
CA MET A 1 41.83 -63.50 -1.77
C MET A 1 40.79 -62.39 -1.88
N SER A 2 39.65 -62.55 -1.21
CA SER A 2 38.62 -61.54 -1.19
C SER A 2 38.80 -60.72 0.09
N SER A 3 39.25 -59.44 -0.03
CA SER A 3 39.39 -58.53 1.09
C SER A 3 37.96 -58.04 1.46
N ARG A 4 37.36 -58.69 2.43
CA ARG A 4 36.14 -58.21 3.06
C ARG A 4 36.52 -57.02 3.94
N PHE A 5 36.18 -55.79 3.53
CA PHE A 5 36.23 -54.61 4.41
C PHE A 5 35.32 -54.85 5.61
N PRO A 6 35.81 -54.61 6.85
CA PRO A 6 35.03 -54.84 8.05
C PRO A 6 33.78 -53.92 8.06
N GLN A 7 32.59 -54.51 8.25
CA GLN A 7 31.28 -53.83 8.18
C GLN A 7 31.15 -52.63 9.15
N TRP A 8 31.88 -52.65 10.27
CA TRP A 8 31.86 -51.52 11.24
C TRP A 8 32.53 -50.24 10.76
N VAL A 9 33.30 -50.27 9.66
CA VAL A 9 33.91 -49.08 9.03
C VAL A 9 33.03 -48.51 7.92
N THR A 10 32.17 -49.33 7.31
CA THR A 10 31.31 -48.91 6.19
C THR A 10 30.01 -48.25 6.65
N ILE A 11 29.41 -48.73 7.75
CA ILE A 11 28.17 -48.21 8.31
C ILE A 11 28.27 -46.73 8.71
N PRO A 12 29.28 -46.26 9.51
CA PRO A 12 29.37 -44.85 9.87
C PRO A 12 29.67 -43.94 8.67
N ARG A 13 30.38 -44.43 7.65
CA ARG A 13 30.62 -43.65 6.42
C ARG A 13 29.35 -43.49 5.59
N ILE A 14 28.54 -44.53 5.46
CA ILE A 14 27.26 -44.45 4.76
C ILE A 14 26.31 -43.50 5.51
N ALA A 15 26.21 -43.62 6.84
CA ALA A 15 25.40 -42.73 7.67
C ALA A 15 25.85 -41.28 7.54
N ALA A 16 27.16 -41.01 7.57
CA ALA A 16 27.70 -39.66 7.38
C ALA A 16 27.35 -39.09 5.99
N LEU A 17 27.48 -39.87 4.93
CA LEU A 17 27.12 -39.46 3.57
C LEU A 17 25.61 -39.18 3.45
N THR A 18 24.76 -39.99 4.07
CA THR A 18 23.32 -39.78 4.08
C THR A 18 22.94 -38.49 4.80
N ILE A 19 23.57 -38.20 5.94
CA ILE A 19 23.35 -36.94 6.68
C ILE A 19 23.79 -35.73 5.85
N ILE A 20 24.97 -35.79 5.24
CA ILE A 20 25.49 -34.74 4.39
C ILE A 20 24.52 -34.48 3.21
N LEU A 21 24.10 -35.57 2.53
CA LEU A 21 23.15 -35.45 1.41
C LEU A 21 21.83 -34.86 1.86
N PHE A 22 21.31 -35.26 3.03
CA PHE A 22 20.07 -34.69 3.59
C PHE A 22 20.22 -33.21 3.92
N VAL A 23 21.33 -32.80 4.53
CA VAL A 23 21.61 -31.37 4.82
C VAL A 23 21.73 -30.55 3.53
N VAL A 24 22.45 -31.06 2.52
CA VAL A 24 22.57 -30.40 1.22
C VAL A 24 21.21 -30.29 0.55
N LEU A 25 20.40 -31.34 0.57
CA LEU A 25 19.06 -31.34 0.03
C LEU A 25 18.15 -30.31 0.75
N LEU A 26 18.24 -30.25 2.08
CA LEU A 26 17.50 -29.28 2.88
C LEU A 26 17.91 -27.84 2.55
N LEU A 27 19.22 -27.58 2.42
CA LEU A 27 19.71 -26.24 2.00
C LEU A 27 19.32 -25.89 0.58
N LEU A 28 19.27 -26.84 -0.34
CA LEU A 28 18.77 -26.62 -1.70
C LEU A 28 17.27 -26.32 -1.70
N LEU A 29 16.49 -27.06 -0.92
CA LEU A 29 15.05 -26.81 -0.80
C LEU A 29 14.76 -25.45 -0.19
N THR A 30 15.46 -25.02 0.85
CA THR A 30 15.29 -23.67 1.42
C THR A 30 15.63 -22.57 0.41
N ARG A 31 16.69 -22.77 -0.40
CA ARG A 31 17.04 -21.81 -1.47
C ARG A 31 16.02 -21.75 -2.60
N LEU A 32 15.34 -22.85 -2.90
CA LEU A 32 14.28 -22.90 -3.92
C LEU A 32 12.94 -22.32 -3.43
N MET A 33 12.71 -22.28 -2.12
CA MET A 33 11.46 -21.79 -1.52
C MET A 33 11.46 -20.29 -1.24
N VAL A 34 12.63 -19.64 -1.19
CA VAL A 34 12.71 -18.18 -1.02
C VAL A 34 13.05 -17.57 -2.37
N PRO A 35 12.18 -16.75 -2.96
CA PRO A 35 12.49 -16.09 -4.21
C PRO A 35 13.71 -15.18 -4.01
N PRO A 36 14.74 -15.28 -4.86
CA PRO A 36 15.96 -14.46 -4.73
C PRO A 36 15.70 -12.99 -5.03
N GLU A 37 14.58 -12.70 -5.64
CA GLU A 37 14.15 -11.36 -6.08
C GLU A 37 12.64 -11.31 -6.15
N PHE A 38 12.04 -10.22 -5.64
CA PHE A 38 10.62 -9.93 -5.81
C PHE A 38 10.38 -8.44 -5.97
N ASP A 39 9.25 -8.09 -6.59
CA ASP A 39 8.85 -6.73 -6.82
C ASP A 39 8.08 -6.18 -5.61
N PHE A 40 8.26 -4.89 -5.31
CA PHE A 40 7.57 -4.21 -4.23
C PHE A 40 7.00 -2.89 -4.72
N LEU A 41 5.68 -2.80 -4.78
CA LEU A 41 4.95 -1.62 -5.24
C LEU A 41 4.80 -0.65 -4.06
N ALA A 42 5.38 0.53 -4.19
CA ALA A 42 5.64 1.38 -3.04
C ALA A 42 4.80 2.66 -2.98
N GLY A 43 4.28 3.13 -4.09
CA GLY A 43 3.67 4.46 -4.20
C GLY A 43 4.63 5.50 -4.75
N PRO A 44 4.27 6.80 -4.75
CA PRO A 44 5.12 7.89 -5.24
C PRO A 44 6.46 7.98 -4.51
N GLU A 45 7.52 8.39 -5.20
CA GLU A 45 8.90 8.40 -4.71
C GLU A 45 9.10 9.26 -3.45
N ASP A 46 8.34 10.34 -3.31
CA ASP A 46 8.37 11.24 -2.15
C ASP A 46 7.51 10.76 -0.96
N SER A 47 6.68 9.73 -1.17
CA SER A 47 5.79 9.17 -0.15
C SER A 47 6.55 8.46 0.98
N THR A 48 5.88 8.32 2.12
CA THR A 48 6.37 7.51 3.25
C THR A 48 6.49 6.04 2.85
N PHE A 49 5.56 5.53 2.05
CA PHE A 49 5.56 4.15 1.58
C PHE A 49 6.81 3.84 0.75
N TYR A 50 7.18 4.72 -0.17
CA TYR A 50 8.37 4.53 -0.98
C TYR A 50 9.66 4.55 -0.13
N LYS A 51 9.78 5.50 0.79
CA LYS A 51 10.91 5.60 1.72
C LYS A 51 11.04 4.35 2.60
N ASP A 52 9.92 3.81 3.07
CA ASP A 52 9.92 2.58 3.87
C ASP A 52 10.21 1.34 3.02
N ALA A 53 9.74 1.27 1.76
CA ALA A 53 10.12 0.22 0.83
C ALA A 53 11.63 0.20 0.54
N VAL A 54 12.26 1.37 0.39
CA VAL A 54 13.71 1.48 0.24
C VAL A 54 14.44 0.97 1.49
N ARG A 55 13.94 1.28 2.70
CA ARG A 55 14.49 0.73 3.95
C ARG A 55 14.33 -0.78 4.03
N PHE A 56 13.19 -1.33 3.59
CA PHE A 56 12.98 -2.78 3.52
C PHE A 56 13.96 -3.43 2.56
N LYS A 57 14.21 -2.81 1.40
CA LYS A 57 15.24 -3.27 0.46
C LYS A 57 16.60 -3.40 1.13
N GLU A 58 17.06 -2.36 1.85
CA GLU A 58 18.34 -2.38 2.56
C GLU A 58 18.44 -3.47 3.62
N ILE A 59 17.33 -3.77 4.31
CA ILE A 59 17.27 -4.82 5.34
C ILE A 59 17.33 -6.19 4.69
N LEU A 60 16.50 -6.45 3.69
CA LEU A 60 16.37 -7.75 3.02
C LEU A 60 17.62 -8.12 2.21
N GLU A 61 18.32 -7.13 1.65
CA GLU A 61 19.59 -7.35 0.95
C GLU A 61 20.67 -7.95 1.87
N ARG A 62 20.65 -7.64 3.18
CA ARG A 62 21.56 -8.26 4.18
C ARG A 62 21.33 -9.75 4.33
N ASP A 63 20.09 -10.20 4.12
CA ASP A 63 19.70 -11.62 4.18
C ASP A 63 19.74 -12.29 2.79
N GLY A 64 20.28 -11.59 1.78
CA GLY A 64 20.46 -12.12 0.43
C GLY A 64 19.19 -12.12 -0.43
N VAL A 65 18.15 -11.41 0.00
CA VAL A 65 16.91 -11.22 -0.76
C VAL A 65 16.96 -9.86 -1.47
N ARG A 66 16.75 -9.87 -2.78
CA ARG A 66 16.71 -8.63 -3.58
C ARG A 66 15.29 -8.14 -3.72
N LEU A 67 15.06 -6.91 -3.30
CA LEU A 67 13.81 -6.20 -3.45
C LEU A 67 13.93 -5.19 -4.58
N ASN A 68 13.06 -5.31 -5.59
CA ASN A 68 12.93 -4.32 -6.65
C ASN A 68 11.79 -3.36 -6.28
N VAL A 69 12.13 -2.17 -5.78
CA VAL A 69 11.14 -1.15 -5.42
C VAL A 69 10.63 -0.48 -6.68
N ILE A 70 9.33 -0.53 -6.89
CA ILE A 70 8.64 0.05 -8.05
C ILE A 70 7.81 1.23 -7.56
N GLU A 71 8.04 2.38 -8.20
CA GLU A 71 7.21 3.56 -8.02
C GLU A 71 5.83 3.34 -8.64
N THR A 72 4.79 3.81 -7.96
CA THR A 72 3.40 3.74 -8.39
C THR A 72 2.66 5.00 -7.96
N ARG A 73 1.42 5.18 -8.43
CA ARG A 73 0.56 6.29 -8.01
C ARG A 73 -0.10 6.08 -6.65
N GLY A 74 0.01 4.90 -6.06
CA GLY A 74 -0.52 4.59 -4.71
C GLY A 74 -1.33 3.30 -4.65
N SER A 75 -2.16 3.19 -3.60
CA SER A 75 -2.80 1.94 -3.20
C SER A 75 -3.69 1.30 -4.27
N LEU A 76 -4.47 2.10 -5.01
CA LEU A 76 -5.35 1.58 -6.05
C LEU A 76 -4.56 0.92 -7.19
N GLU A 77 -3.53 1.60 -7.70
CA GLU A 77 -2.65 1.03 -8.71
C GLU A 77 -1.89 -0.20 -8.18
N ASN A 78 -1.46 -0.15 -6.92
CA ASN A 78 -0.78 -1.27 -6.27
C ASN A 78 -1.65 -2.53 -6.25
N ILE A 79 -2.94 -2.41 -5.93
CA ILE A 79 -3.88 -3.54 -5.90
C ILE A 79 -4.05 -4.13 -7.31
N ARG A 80 -4.26 -3.28 -8.34
CA ARG A 80 -4.39 -3.73 -9.72
C ARG A 80 -3.14 -4.46 -10.20
N MET A 81 -1.97 -3.86 -9.98
CA MET A 81 -0.71 -4.48 -10.35
C MET A 81 -0.42 -5.77 -9.59
N LEU A 82 -0.86 -5.89 -8.31
CA LEU A 82 -0.77 -7.14 -7.55
C LEU A 82 -1.63 -8.24 -8.15
N ALA A 83 -2.86 -7.92 -8.55
CA ALA A 83 -3.78 -8.89 -9.15
C ALA A 83 -3.26 -9.45 -10.49
N GLU A 84 -2.55 -8.61 -11.27
CA GLU A 84 -1.98 -8.99 -12.57
C GLU A 84 -0.55 -9.57 -12.47
N ALA A 85 0.03 -9.63 -11.26
CA ALA A 85 1.43 -9.97 -11.09
C ALA A 85 1.72 -11.45 -11.39
N GLU A 86 2.56 -11.71 -12.39
CA GLU A 86 3.05 -13.05 -12.72
C GLU A 86 4.28 -13.48 -11.87
N ARG A 87 4.91 -12.52 -11.19
CA ARG A 87 6.09 -12.72 -10.33
C ARG A 87 5.71 -12.53 -8.87
N PRO A 88 6.51 -13.06 -7.92
CA PRO A 88 6.32 -12.75 -6.52
C PRO A 88 6.37 -11.22 -6.32
N THR A 89 5.26 -10.64 -5.90
CA THR A 89 5.09 -9.19 -5.75
C THR A 89 4.41 -8.92 -4.41
N ALA A 90 4.85 -7.88 -3.74
CA ALA A 90 4.22 -7.33 -2.55
C ALA A 90 3.96 -5.84 -2.73
N ALA A 91 3.08 -5.26 -1.93
CA ALA A 91 2.77 -3.84 -2.01
C ALA A 91 2.40 -3.25 -0.66
N PHE A 92 2.59 -1.96 -0.52
CA PHE A 92 1.87 -1.19 0.47
C PHE A 92 0.48 -0.83 -0.05
N VAL A 93 -0.52 -1.07 0.78
CA VAL A 93 -1.91 -0.71 0.51
C VAL A 93 -2.48 -0.10 1.78
N ASP A 94 -3.08 1.06 1.69
CA ASP A 94 -3.87 1.62 2.78
C ASP A 94 -5.31 1.08 2.76
N ALA A 95 -5.99 1.14 3.90
CA ALA A 95 -7.32 0.58 4.04
C ALA A 95 -8.36 1.29 3.14
N ALA A 96 -8.20 2.60 2.92
CA ALA A 96 -9.11 3.35 2.05
C ALA A 96 -8.98 2.91 0.59
N GLY A 97 -7.73 2.71 0.10
CA GLY A 97 -7.51 2.17 -1.24
C GLY A 97 -8.10 0.78 -1.42
N ALA A 98 -8.02 -0.08 -0.40
CA ALA A 98 -8.65 -1.40 -0.44
C ALA A 98 -10.18 -1.31 -0.49
N ILE A 99 -10.80 -0.39 0.28
CA ILE A 99 -12.25 -0.17 0.27
C ILE A 99 -12.70 0.38 -1.09
N ASP A 100 -11.96 1.32 -1.68
CA ASP A 100 -12.28 1.92 -2.98
C ASP A 100 -12.38 0.87 -4.09
N VAL A 101 -11.47 -0.09 -4.10
CA VAL A 101 -11.53 -1.22 -5.05
C VAL A 101 -12.80 -2.04 -4.86
N VAL A 102 -13.17 -2.35 -3.62
CA VAL A 102 -14.37 -3.16 -3.33
C VAL A 102 -15.66 -2.42 -3.68
N GLU A 103 -15.74 -1.10 -3.43
CA GLU A 103 -16.99 -0.35 -3.56
C GLU A 103 -17.18 0.24 -4.97
N ARG A 104 -16.11 0.61 -5.68
CA ARG A 104 -16.20 1.36 -6.93
C ARG A 104 -15.94 0.59 -8.20
N GLU A 105 -15.08 -0.42 -8.20
CA GLU A 105 -14.83 -1.15 -9.44
C GLU A 105 -16.12 -1.71 -10.06
N PRO A 106 -17.11 -2.20 -9.29
CA PRO A 106 -18.40 -2.57 -9.85
C PRO A 106 -19.18 -1.42 -10.50
N ALA A 107 -18.90 -0.17 -10.08
CA ALA A 107 -19.63 1.02 -10.55
C ALA A 107 -18.96 1.72 -11.74
N LEU A 108 -17.64 1.59 -11.90
CA LEU A 108 -16.88 2.21 -13.00
C LEU A 108 -16.86 1.33 -14.27
N GLU A 109 -16.93 0.04 -14.11
CA GLU A 109 -16.98 -0.93 -15.20
C GLU A 109 -18.40 -1.44 -15.45
N SER A 110 -19.35 -0.53 -15.70
CA SER A 110 -20.74 -0.86 -16.02
C SER A 110 -20.92 -1.78 -17.27
N GLN A 111 -19.90 -2.52 -17.64
CA GLN A 111 -19.88 -3.55 -18.68
C GLN A 111 -19.28 -4.90 -18.24
N GLU A 112 -18.76 -5.05 -17.02
CA GLU A 112 -18.21 -6.32 -16.52
C GLU A 112 -18.93 -6.77 -15.24
N ASP A 113 -18.97 -8.09 -15.04
CA ASP A 113 -19.80 -8.80 -14.05
C ASP A 113 -19.31 -8.48 -12.61
N PRO A 114 -20.19 -8.16 -11.64
CA PRO A 114 -19.81 -7.95 -10.25
C PRO A 114 -18.99 -9.08 -9.60
N GLU A 115 -19.08 -10.30 -10.15
CA GLU A 115 -18.28 -11.45 -9.73
C GLU A 115 -16.77 -11.26 -10.02
N GLU A 116 -16.38 -10.38 -10.95
CA GLU A 116 -14.97 -10.19 -11.34
C GLU A 116 -14.18 -9.33 -10.33
N VAL A 117 -14.85 -8.41 -9.63
CA VAL A 117 -14.22 -7.54 -8.61
C VAL A 117 -13.94 -8.29 -7.30
N GLU A 118 -14.85 -9.17 -6.90
CA GLU A 118 -14.62 -10.06 -5.77
C GLU A 118 -13.41 -10.98 -6.03
N THR A 119 -13.12 -11.30 -7.30
CA THR A 119 -11.96 -12.10 -7.72
C THR A 119 -10.62 -11.37 -7.65
N LEU A 120 -10.57 -10.05 -7.80
CA LEU A 120 -9.31 -9.27 -7.71
C LEU A 120 -8.67 -9.36 -6.32
N LEU A 121 -9.47 -9.37 -5.26
CA LEU A 121 -8.97 -9.48 -3.89
C LEU A 121 -8.80 -10.93 -3.42
N ASP A 122 -9.54 -11.87 -3.99
CA ASP A 122 -9.51 -13.30 -3.61
C ASP A 122 -8.12 -13.94 -3.76
N GLY A 123 -7.30 -13.45 -4.69
CA GLY A 123 -5.92 -13.89 -4.90
C GLY A 123 -4.90 -13.24 -3.98
N LEU A 124 -5.28 -12.21 -3.20
CA LEU A 124 -4.35 -11.44 -2.38
C LEU A 124 -4.31 -11.94 -0.94
N THR A 125 -3.14 -11.85 -0.33
CA THR A 125 -2.92 -12.23 1.08
C THR A 125 -2.25 -11.10 1.82
N THR A 126 -2.85 -10.66 2.94
CA THR A 126 -2.23 -9.67 3.82
C THR A 126 -1.10 -10.30 4.62
N LEU A 127 0.10 -9.74 4.54
CA LEU A 127 1.26 -10.13 5.33
C LEU A 127 1.21 -9.52 6.75
N GLY A 128 0.54 -8.40 6.92
CA GLY A 128 0.35 -7.73 8.21
C GLY A 128 0.06 -6.24 8.06
N ALA A 129 -0.43 -5.63 9.15
CA ALA A 129 -0.56 -4.18 9.26
C ALA A 129 0.74 -3.60 9.83
N ILE A 130 1.28 -2.57 9.20
CA ILE A 130 2.58 -1.99 9.56
C ILE A 130 2.40 -0.80 10.50
N TYR A 131 1.45 0.09 10.21
CA TYR A 131 1.10 1.24 11.05
C TYR A 131 -0.31 1.74 10.79
N LEU A 132 -0.82 2.58 11.69
CA LEU A 132 -2.05 3.34 11.49
C LEU A 132 -1.73 4.65 10.79
N GLN A 133 -2.53 5.00 9.80
CA GLN A 133 -2.39 6.25 9.06
C GLN A 133 -3.47 7.23 9.52
N PRO A 134 -3.11 8.35 10.19
CA PRO A 134 -4.07 9.35 10.60
C PRO A 134 -4.73 10.03 9.40
N ILE A 135 -5.98 10.40 9.58
CA ILE A 135 -6.72 11.26 8.67
C ILE A 135 -6.68 12.68 9.24
N TRP A 136 -6.33 13.63 8.43
CA TRP A 136 -6.26 15.04 8.77
C TRP A 136 -7.32 15.83 8.02
N VAL A 137 -8.00 16.71 8.74
CA VAL A 137 -8.90 17.72 8.16
C VAL A 137 -8.35 19.08 8.54
N PHE A 138 -7.82 19.79 7.56
CA PHE A 138 -7.30 21.14 7.76
C PHE A 138 -8.33 22.18 7.37
N THR A 139 -8.45 23.25 8.16
CA THR A 139 -9.28 24.42 7.90
C THR A 139 -8.44 25.68 8.07
N ARG A 140 -8.92 26.81 7.56
CA ARG A 140 -8.27 28.09 7.84
C ARG A 140 -8.39 28.45 9.32
N THR A 141 -7.36 29.12 9.83
CA THR A 141 -7.41 29.73 11.16
C THR A 141 -8.58 30.72 11.24
N GLY A 142 -9.45 30.55 12.23
CA GLY A 142 -10.65 31.38 12.40
C GLY A 142 -11.86 30.90 11.56
N SER A 143 -11.78 29.74 10.93
CA SER A 143 -12.94 29.05 10.36
C SER A 143 -13.97 28.76 11.45
N GLU A 144 -15.25 28.79 11.09
CA GLU A 144 -16.35 28.36 11.97
C GLU A 144 -16.41 26.83 12.11
N LEU A 145 -15.67 26.10 11.24
CA LEU A 145 -15.59 24.64 11.27
C LEU A 145 -14.70 24.19 12.43
N SER A 146 -15.27 23.61 13.45
CA SER A 146 -14.57 23.08 14.65
C SER A 146 -14.57 21.56 14.73
N GLY A 147 -15.37 20.90 13.88
CA GLY A 147 -15.51 19.45 13.83
C GLY A 147 -15.99 18.95 12.48
N VAL A 148 -15.88 17.63 12.29
CA VAL A 148 -16.28 16.96 11.03
C VAL A 148 -17.79 17.08 10.81
N GLU A 149 -18.57 17.17 11.89
CA GLU A 149 -20.02 17.32 11.87
C GLU A 149 -20.47 18.67 11.29
N GLU A 150 -19.57 19.66 11.24
CA GLU A 150 -19.84 21.00 10.72
C GLU A 150 -19.51 21.16 9.23
N LEU A 151 -19.05 20.10 8.56
CA LEU A 151 -18.76 20.10 7.13
C LEU A 151 -20.02 20.18 6.23
N HIS A 152 -21.18 20.44 6.82
CA HIS A 152 -22.44 20.65 6.08
C HIS A 152 -22.32 21.79 5.08
N ASN A 153 -22.62 21.50 3.80
CA ASN A 153 -22.53 22.45 2.69
C ASN A 153 -21.12 23.03 2.48
N ALA A 154 -20.08 22.38 3.01
CA ALA A 154 -18.72 22.80 2.78
C ALA A 154 -18.19 22.29 1.42
N ARG A 155 -17.32 23.08 0.82
CA ARG A 155 -16.44 22.61 -0.26
C ARG A 155 -15.21 22.02 0.38
N LEU A 156 -15.03 20.71 0.17
CA LEU A 156 -13.98 19.93 0.77
C LEU A 156 -12.91 19.64 -0.28
N GLY A 157 -11.71 20.17 -0.09
CA GLY A 157 -10.56 19.92 -0.94
C GLY A 157 -10.06 18.49 -0.77
N VAL A 158 -9.84 17.82 -1.89
CA VAL A 158 -9.38 16.43 -1.97
C VAL A 158 -8.38 16.27 -3.10
N GLY A 159 -7.62 15.20 -3.08
CA GLY A 159 -6.76 14.84 -4.20
C GLY A 159 -7.54 14.41 -5.45
N PRO A 160 -6.84 14.05 -6.51
CA PRO A 160 -7.43 13.57 -7.75
C PRO A 160 -8.23 12.28 -7.54
N GLU A 161 -8.95 11.87 -8.56
CA GLU A 161 -9.71 10.62 -8.55
C GLU A 161 -8.80 9.42 -8.30
N GLY A 162 -9.24 8.48 -7.45
CA GLY A 162 -8.44 7.32 -7.01
C GLY A 162 -7.42 7.64 -5.91
N SER A 163 -7.31 8.89 -5.43
CA SER A 163 -6.46 9.21 -4.29
C SER A 163 -7.12 8.82 -2.96
N THR A 164 -6.31 8.42 -1.99
CA THR A 164 -6.77 8.07 -0.64
C THR A 164 -7.58 9.18 0.02
N SER A 165 -7.21 10.46 -0.16
CA SER A 165 -7.94 11.60 0.41
C SER A 165 -9.35 11.74 -0.17
N ARG A 166 -9.53 11.47 -1.46
CA ARG A 166 -10.84 11.48 -2.10
C ARG A 166 -11.72 10.34 -1.57
N VAL A 167 -11.20 9.14 -1.50
CA VAL A 167 -11.92 7.98 -0.96
C VAL A 167 -12.39 8.24 0.47
N ILE A 168 -11.49 8.76 1.32
CA ILE A 168 -11.83 9.12 2.70
C ILE A 168 -12.93 10.18 2.74
N ALA A 169 -12.85 11.21 1.89
CA ALA A 169 -13.86 12.28 1.86
C ALA A 169 -15.24 11.75 1.40
N GLU A 170 -15.28 10.79 0.50
CA GLU A 170 -16.52 10.15 0.06
C GLU A 170 -17.11 9.25 1.14
N LEU A 171 -16.28 8.50 1.86
CA LEU A 171 -16.70 7.75 3.05
C LEU A 171 -17.24 8.68 4.13
N LEU A 172 -16.58 9.82 4.38
CA LEU A 172 -17.08 10.84 5.30
C LEU A 172 -18.44 11.38 4.84
N ARG A 173 -18.56 11.75 3.56
CA ARG A 173 -19.82 12.24 2.98
C ARG A 173 -20.95 11.22 3.13
N GLY A 174 -20.70 9.94 2.91
CA GLY A 174 -21.69 8.87 3.03
C GLY A 174 -22.10 8.54 4.48
N ASN A 175 -21.23 8.82 5.47
CA ASN A 175 -21.44 8.43 6.85
C ASN A 175 -21.90 9.58 7.78
N ILE A 176 -21.82 10.85 7.37
CA ILE A 176 -22.19 11.98 8.24
C ILE A 176 -23.70 12.16 8.35
N SER A 177 -24.47 12.05 7.28
CA SER A 177 -25.94 12.02 7.23
C SER A 177 -26.44 12.09 5.78
N ASP A 178 -27.60 11.55 5.46
CA ASP A 178 -28.24 11.62 4.14
C ASP A 178 -28.58 13.06 3.70
N ASP A 179 -28.69 14.00 4.64
CA ASP A 179 -29.00 15.42 4.40
C ASP A 179 -27.76 16.31 4.21
N VAL A 180 -26.54 15.74 4.23
CA VAL A 180 -25.29 16.51 4.17
C VAL A 180 -24.81 16.63 2.73
N ASN A 181 -24.86 17.87 2.20
CA ASN A 181 -24.29 18.19 0.91
C ASN A 181 -22.85 18.66 1.06
N ILE A 182 -21.87 17.75 0.90
CA ILE A 182 -20.44 18.07 0.82
C ILE A 182 -20.04 18.06 -0.65
N GLU A 183 -19.54 19.21 -1.14
CA GLU A 183 -18.97 19.32 -2.48
C GLU A 183 -17.48 18.94 -2.43
N LEU A 184 -17.08 17.92 -3.18
CA LEU A 184 -15.67 17.52 -3.28
C LEU A 184 -15.00 18.28 -4.42
N VAL A 185 -13.94 19.01 -4.10
CA VAL A 185 -13.17 19.83 -5.04
C VAL A 185 -11.76 19.23 -5.17
N SER A 186 -11.38 18.84 -6.38
CA SER A 186 -9.99 18.43 -6.64
C SER A 186 -9.07 19.65 -6.54
N ILE A 187 -8.06 19.57 -5.67
CA ILE A 187 -7.05 20.62 -5.49
C ILE A 187 -5.76 20.39 -6.28
N ALA A 188 -5.71 19.31 -7.08
CA ALA A 188 -4.63 19.01 -8.00
C ALA A 188 -5.18 18.41 -9.29
N GLY A 189 -4.39 18.42 -10.37
CA GLY A 189 -4.73 17.79 -11.63
C GLY A 189 -4.89 16.27 -11.52
N ALA A 190 -5.50 15.66 -12.53
CA ALA A 190 -5.86 14.23 -12.50
C ALA A 190 -4.67 13.27 -12.29
N ASP A 191 -3.48 13.67 -12.78
CA ASP A 191 -2.26 12.87 -12.68
C ASP A 191 -1.20 13.53 -11.77
N GLU A 192 -1.59 14.56 -11.01
CA GLU A 192 -0.67 15.33 -10.17
C GLU A 192 -0.72 14.85 -8.72
N VAL A 193 0.43 14.85 -8.07
CA VAL A 193 0.54 14.66 -6.62
C VAL A 193 0.16 15.96 -5.94
N VAL A 194 -0.68 15.88 -4.91
CA VAL A 194 -1.06 17.07 -4.11
C VAL A 194 0.14 17.57 -3.32
N GLU A 195 0.58 18.78 -3.63
CA GLU A 195 1.67 19.45 -2.92
C GLU A 195 1.13 20.27 -1.74
N PRO A 196 1.95 20.53 -0.69
CA PRO A 196 1.53 21.40 0.43
C PRO A 196 1.04 22.77 -0.03
N GLN A 197 1.62 23.30 -1.10
CA GLN A 197 1.26 24.62 -1.64
C GLN A 197 -0.15 24.61 -2.24
N ASP A 198 -0.57 23.53 -2.91
CA ASP A 198 -1.91 23.40 -3.50
C ASP A 198 -2.98 23.48 -2.40
N ILE A 199 -2.73 22.83 -1.24
CA ILE A 199 -3.60 22.89 -0.08
C ILE A 199 -3.70 24.30 0.48
N LEU A 200 -2.56 24.98 0.63
CA LEU A 200 -2.52 26.35 1.15
C LEU A 200 -3.23 27.31 0.19
N ASP A 201 -2.99 27.19 -1.10
CA ASP A 201 -3.61 28.06 -2.11
C ASP A 201 -5.12 27.85 -2.16
N ALA A 202 -5.61 26.62 -2.12
CA ALA A 202 -7.03 26.29 -2.10
C ALA A 202 -7.74 26.81 -0.82
N LEU A 203 -7.10 26.67 0.36
CA LEU A 203 -7.64 27.15 1.63
C LEU A 203 -7.59 28.68 1.72
N LEU A 204 -6.47 29.31 1.37
CA LEU A 204 -6.29 30.75 1.47
C LEU A 204 -7.01 31.51 0.34
N GLY A 205 -7.14 30.90 -0.84
CA GLY A 205 -7.90 31.40 -1.97
C GLY A 205 -9.42 31.31 -1.83
N ASP A 206 -9.92 30.73 -0.72
CA ASP A 206 -11.34 30.50 -0.47
C ASP A 206 -12.02 29.57 -1.49
N GLU A 207 -11.22 28.73 -2.14
CA GLU A 207 -11.75 27.74 -3.08
C GLU A 207 -12.44 26.59 -2.32
N VAL A 208 -11.90 26.23 -1.15
CA VAL A 208 -12.44 25.23 -0.26
C VAL A 208 -12.47 25.72 1.20
N GLN A 209 -13.37 25.18 2.01
CA GLN A 209 -13.46 25.50 3.44
C GLN A 209 -12.60 24.58 4.29
N ALA A 210 -12.38 23.36 3.83
CA ALA A 210 -11.50 22.39 4.49
C ALA A 210 -10.78 21.52 3.44
N VAL A 211 -9.70 20.87 3.84
CA VAL A 211 -8.98 19.88 3.02
C VAL A 211 -8.81 18.62 3.81
N VAL A 212 -9.11 17.46 3.20
CA VAL A 212 -8.85 16.14 3.75
C VAL A 212 -7.57 15.59 3.16
N THR A 213 -6.71 15.06 4.02
CA THR A 213 -5.55 14.30 3.62
C THR A 213 -5.27 13.17 4.60
N SER A 214 -4.39 12.25 4.24
CA SER A 214 -3.93 11.18 5.11
C SER A 214 -2.41 11.13 5.09
N GLY A 215 -1.82 10.73 6.21
CA GLY A 215 -0.36 10.60 6.30
C GLY A 215 0.12 10.65 7.73
N GLN A 216 1.35 10.19 7.93
CA GLN A 216 2.02 10.29 9.22
C GLN A 216 2.32 11.76 9.56
N PRO A 217 2.37 12.14 10.86
CA PRO A 217 2.70 13.50 11.27
C PRO A 217 4.04 14.01 10.73
N GLN A 218 4.96 13.10 10.43
CA GLN A 218 6.28 13.40 9.86
C GLN A 218 6.29 13.46 8.33
N ASN A 219 5.14 13.29 7.68
CA ASN A 219 5.02 13.52 6.26
C ASN A 219 5.19 15.03 5.99
N LEU A 220 5.98 15.37 4.95
CA LEU A 220 6.23 16.75 4.56
C LEU A 220 4.95 17.59 4.40
N LEU A 221 3.92 16.99 3.85
CA LEU A 221 2.62 17.63 3.68
C LEU A 221 1.99 18.02 5.02
N VAL A 222 1.93 17.08 5.97
CA VAL A 222 1.35 17.30 7.30
C VAL A 222 2.23 18.25 8.14
N ASP A 223 3.56 18.08 8.09
CA ASP A 223 4.53 18.90 8.83
C ASP A 223 4.49 20.38 8.40
N HIS A 224 4.18 20.67 7.14
CA HIS A 224 4.03 22.04 6.64
C HIS A 224 2.70 22.70 7.05
N LEU A 225 1.68 21.92 7.39
CA LEU A 225 0.34 22.40 7.71
C LEU A 225 0.07 22.50 9.22
N LEU A 226 0.91 21.88 10.06
CA LEU A 226 0.85 21.95 11.52
C LEU A 226 1.66 23.11 12.06
#